data_13a2982dac154b368ead84d8c36e513a
#
_entry.id   13a2982dac154b368ead84d8c36e513a
#
_cell.length_a   1.000
_cell.length_b   1.000
_cell.length_c   1.000
_cell.angle_alpha   90.00
_cell.angle_beta   90.00
_cell.angle_gamma   90.00
#
_symmetry.space_group_name_H-M   'P 1'
#
loop_
_entity.id
_entity.type
_entity.pdbx_description
1 polymer ?
#
loop_
_entity_poly.entity_id
_entity_poly.type
_entity_poly.pdbx_seq_one_letter_code
_entity_poly.pdbx_strand_id
1 'polypeptide(L)'
;MGYDAAAYKYVLCKCIDSSDIQKFDEILICNNSFYGPFKHFSDIIHDMESRPCDFWGLNGYTNILWNHIQSYFIVFRKHAIPSFVNYLNNYIDYDSKSLFDVVAQFEIGLFDYLTRQMHLSYDIYAKSHTYDIYTYPIGAIKNCNLQIIKRKSFYDNTTNETVLKDTISFIRDNTDYPVDMIIDEWNTIDTKVQKNINMTVPSYETVREFSLGKDFYIYGNGIAAMNIYWIFGRNNPRFKGFIVSDEFFKDDLIIFGQSVYPSSEIGDDISVIISLIKPHRTELLMRHNFKDYLCVY
;
A
#
# COMPACT_ATOMS: atom_id res chain seq x y z
N MET A 1 -20.37 0.20 -3.71
CA MET A 1 -19.61 -0.23 -4.91
C MET A 1 -18.38 -0.97 -4.44
N GLY A 2 -18.19 -2.22 -4.87
CA GLY A 2 -17.14 -3.13 -4.34
C GLY A 2 -15.76 -2.95 -4.99
N TYR A 3 -15.44 -1.78 -5.55
CA TYR A 3 -14.16 -1.50 -6.21
C TYR A 3 -13.79 -2.56 -7.28
N ASP A 4 -12.51 -2.70 -7.60
CA ASP A 4 -12.01 -3.63 -8.62
C ASP A 4 -12.29 -5.10 -8.27
N ALA A 5 -12.23 -5.46 -6.99
CA ALA A 5 -12.48 -6.82 -6.52
C ALA A 5 -13.89 -7.33 -6.89
N ALA A 6 -14.90 -6.46 -6.76
CA ALA A 6 -16.26 -6.79 -7.17
C ALA A 6 -16.39 -6.93 -8.69
N ALA A 7 -15.67 -6.13 -9.46
CA ALA A 7 -15.63 -6.25 -10.93
C ALA A 7 -15.00 -7.59 -11.34
N TYR A 8 -13.87 -7.98 -10.76
CA TYR A 8 -13.25 -9.28 -11.03
C TYR A 8 -14.18 -10.44 -10.66
N LYS A 9 -14.83 -10.36 -9.48
CA LYS A 9 -15.84 -11.36 -9.10
C LYS A 9 -16.97 -11.44 -10.12
N TYR A 10 -17.52 -10.30 -10.54
CA TYR A 10 -18.62 -10.28 -11.50
C TYR A 10 -18.22 -10.94 -12.82
N VAL A 11 -17.06 -10.57 -13.38
CA VAL A 11 -16.59 -11.12 -14.65
C VAL A 11 -16.31 -12.62 -14.52
N LEU A 12 -15.49 -13.02 -13.55
CA LEU A 12 -15.01 -14.40 -13.45
C LEU A 12 -16.06 -15.38 -12.92
N CYS A 13 -17.00 -14.91 -12.10
CA CYS A 13 -18.00 -15.80 -11.51
C CYS A 13 -19.39 -15.72 -12.16
N LYS A 14 -19.65 -14.70 -13.01
CA LYS A 14 -20.97 -14.49 -13.62
C LYS A 14 -20.96 -14.38 -15.14
N CYS A 15 -19.88 -13.88 -15.74
CA CYS A 15 -19.83 -13.63 -17.18
C CYS A 15 -19.08 -14.73 -17.95
N ILE A 16 -18.22 -15.51 -17.29
CA ILE A 16 -17.43 -16.58 -17.92
C ILE A 16 -17.88 -17.92 -17.33
N ASP A 17 -18.17 -18.89 -18.21
CA ASP A 17 -18.50 -20.23 -17.76
C ASP A 17 -17.32 -20.90 -17.07
N SER A 18 -17.56 -21.63 -15.99
CA SER A 18 -16.51 -22.32 -15.23
C SER A 18 -15.68 -23.30 -16.07
N SER A 19 -16.30 -23.90 -17.11
CA SER A 19 -15.62 -24.77 -18.06
C SER A 19 -14.66 -24.01 -18.97
N ASP A 20 -14.94 -22.74 -19.27
CA ASP A 20 -14.06 -21.88 -20.07
C ASP A 20 -12.92 -21.31 -19.26
N ILE A 21 -13.16 -20.97 -17.99
CA ILE A 21 -12.11 -20.54 -17.07
C ILE A 21 -11.01 -21.60 -16.96
N GLN A 22 -11.36 -22.87 -16.92
CA GLN A 22 -10.41 -23.97 -16.82
C GLN A 22 -9.52 -24.16 -18.06
N LYS A 23 -9.87 -23.54 -19.19
CA LYS A 23 -9.06 -23.58 -20.42
C LYS A 23 -7.90 -22.61 -20.42
N PHE A 24 -7.93 -21.59 -19.56
CA PHE A 24 -6.82 -20.63 -19.45
C PHE A 24 -5.64 -21.24 -18.72
N ASP A 25 -4.44 -21.01 -19.24
CA ASP A 25 -3.21 -21.36 -18.57
C ASP A 25 -2.82 -20.32 -17.51
N GLU A 26 -3.20 -19.05 -17.74
CA GLU A 26 -3.00 -17.95 -16.81
C GLU A 26 -4.20 -16.98 -16.85
N ILE A 27 -4.50 -16.37 -15.71
CA ILE A 27 -5.42 -15.23 -15.59
C ILE A 27 -4.66 -14.07 -15.01
N LEU A 28 -4.61 -12.96 -15.75
CA LEU A 28 -4.09 -11.69 -15.29
C LEU A 28 -5.25 -10.79 -14.86
N ILE A 29 -5.18 -10.29 -13.63
CA ILE A 29 -5.99 -9.16 -13.18
C ILE A 29 -5.11 -7.92 -13.09
N CYS A 30 -5.60 -6.79 -13.59
CA CYS A 30 -4.94 -5.50 -13.41
C CYS A 30 -5.96 -4.36 -13.37
N ASN A 31 -5.54 -3.22 -12.85
CA ASN A 31 -6.33 -2.00 -12.84
C ASN A 31 -5.54 -0.81 -13.38
N ASN A 32 -6.18 0.34 -13.50
CA ASN A 32 -5.60 1.56 -14.05
C ASN A 32 -4.95 2.48 -13.01
N SER A 33 -4.57 1.99 -11.84
CA SER A 33 -4.03 2.80 -10.74
C SER A 33 -2.54 3.10 -10.86
N PHE A 34 -1.93 2.81 -12.01
CA PHE A 34 -0.51 3.06 -12.27
C PHE A 34 -0.27 3.50 -13.72
N TYR A 35 0.87 4.15 -13.95
CA TYR A 35 1.46 4.38 -15.26
C TYR A 35 2.55 3.34 -15.51
N GLY A 36 2.65 2.89 -16.74
CA GLY A 36 3.54 1.81 -17.15
C GLY A 36 2.81 0.74 -17.96
N PRO A 37 3.48 -0.35 -18.29
CA PRO A 37 4.84 -0.69 -17.89
C PRO A 37 5.87 0.13 -18.66
N PHE A 38 7.02 0.39 -18.02
CA PHE A 38 8.16 1.06 -18.66
C PHE A 38 9.06 0.08 -19.44
N LYS A 39 8.81 -1.21 -19.30
CA LYS A 39 9.35 -2.34 -20.05
C LYS A 39 8.18 -3.10 -20.66
N HIS A 40 8.35 -3.71 -21.82
CA HIS A 40 7.27 -4.49 -22.43
C HIS A 40 6.74 -5.58 -21.47
N PHE A 41 5.42 -5.73 -21.40
CA PHE A 41 4.81 -6.79 -20.57
C PHE A 41 5.28 -8.19 -20.95
N SER A 42 5.54 -8.44 -22.25
CA SER A 42 6.10 -9.70 -22.71
C SER A 42 7.42 -10.05 -22.01
N ASP A 43 8.29 -9.05 -21.77
CA ASP A 43 9.57 -9.28 -21.13
C ASP A 43 9.38 -9.60 -19.64
N ILE A 44 8.44 -8.91 -18.98
CA ILE A 44 8.10 -9.17 -17.58
C ILE A 44 7.53 -10.59 -17.42
N ILE A 45 6.60 -10.97 -18.32
CA ILE A 45 6.01 -12.31 -18.31
C ILE A 45 7.08 -13.37 -18.56
N HIS A 46 7.93 -13.18 -19.57
CA HIS A 46 9.02 -14.07 -19.88
C HIS A 46 10.03 -14.27 -18.71
N ASP A 47 10.39 -13.18 -18.04
CA ASP A 47 11.22 -13.25 -16.83
C ASP A 47 10.55 -14.11 -15.75
N MET A 48 9.22 -14.02 -15.62
CA MET A 48 8.46 -14.77 -14.63
C MET A 48 8.20 -16.24 -15.03
N GLU A 49 8.19 -16.56 -16.31
CA GLU A 49 8.08 -17.97 -16.80
C GLU A 49 9.19 -18.85 -16.23
N SER A 50 10.38 -18.30 -16.07
CA SER A 50 11.53 -19.02 -15.50
C SER A 50 11.45 -19.24 -13.98
N ARG A 51 10.49 -18.60 -13.29
CA ARG A 51 10.34 -18.64 -11.83
C ARG A 51 9.15 -19.54 -11.46
N PRO A 52 9.40 -20.72 -10.84
CA PRO A 52 8.32 -21.63 -10.47
C PRO A 52 7.49 -21.03 -9.32
N CYS A 53 6.22 -20.74 -9.60
CA CYS A 53 5.24 -20.29 -8.61
C CYS A 53 3.83 -20.52 -9.17
N ASP A 54 2.82 -20.56 -8.29
CA ASP A 54 1.42 -20.72 -8.68
C ASP A 54 0.75 -19.38 -9.02
N PHE A 55 1.21 -18.30 -8.40
CA PHE A 55 0.77 -16.94 -8.72
C PHE A 55 1.87 -15.91 -8.43
N TRP A 56 1.79 -14.75 -9.07
CA TRP A 56 2.78 -13.70 -8.89
C TRP A 56 2.19 -12.30 -9.16
N GLY A 57 2.88 -11.27 -8.68
CA GLY A 57 2.52 -9.89 -8.97
C GLY A 57 3.71 -9.00 -9.23
N LEU A 58 3.47 -7.79 -9.73
CA LEU A 58 4.54 -6.84 -10.01
C LEU A 58 5.27 -6.40 -8.74
N ASN A 59 4.54 -6.17 -7.67
CA ASN A 59 5.08 -5.75 -6.38
C ASN A 59 4.26 -6.32 -5.22
N GLY A 60 4.85 -6.35 -4.05
CA GLY A 60 4.21 -6.80 -2.84
C GLY A 60 5.00 -6.41 -1.59
N TYR A 61 4.38 -6.53 -0.46
CA TYR A 61 5.02 -6.38 0.84
C TYR A 61 5.40 -7.74 1.39
N THR A 62 6.68 -7.91 1.71
CA THR A 62 7.23 -9.13 2.31
C THR A 62 7.78 -8.81 3.70
N ASN A 63 6.93 -8.39 4.60
CA ASN A 63 7.29 -8.31 6.01
C ASN A 63 6.64 -9.47 6.77
N ILE A 64 7.16 -9.77 7.95
CA ILE A 64 6.81 -10.99 8.73
C ILE A 64 5.30 -11.15 9.01
N LEU A 65 4.49 -10.11 8.82
CA LEU A 65 3.11 -10.09 9.30
C LEU A 65 2.05 -9.76 8.26
N TRP A 66 2.44 -9.09 7.19
CA TRP A 66 1.54 -8.61 6.15
C TRP A 66 2.09 -8.89 4.76
N ASN A 67 2.58 -10.12 4.58
CA ASN A 67 2.93 -10.54 3.24
C ASN A 67 1.69 -10.48 2.37
N HIS A 68 1.76 -9.72 1.31
CA HIS A 68 0.74 -9.72 0.27
C HIS A 68 1.30 -9.19 -1.04
N ILE A 69 0.70 -9.61 -2.11
CA ILE A 69 0.90 -9.04 -3.44
C ILE A 69 -0.10 -7.90 -3.61
N GLN A 70 0.35 -6.76 -4.12
CA GLN A 70 -0.54 -5.63 -4.40
C GLN A 70 -1.49 -5.98 -5.55
N SER A 71 -2.78 -5.73 -5.34
CA SER A 71 -3.87 -6.17 -6.22
C SER A 71 -3.95 -5.51 -7.59
N TYR A 72 -3.16 -4.47 -7.83
CA TYR A 72 -3.21 -3.76 -9.10
C TYR A 72 -2.63 -4.53 -10.30
N PHE A 73 -1.89 -5.62 -10.05
CA PHE A 73 -1.40 -6.53 -11.08
C PHE A 73 -1.04 -7.87 -10.45
N ILE A 74 -1.83 -8.91 -10.70
CA ILE A 74 -1.58 -10.27 -10.24
C ILE A 74 -1.87 -11.24 -11.37
N VAL A 75 -0.98 -12.20 -11.57
CA VAL A 75 -1.12 -13.33 -12.49
C VAL A 75 -1.33 -14.60 -11.70
N PHE A 76 -2.40 -15.31 -11.99
CA PHE A 76 -2.71 -16.62 -11.44
C PHE A 76 -2.47 -17.67 -12.53
N ARG A 77 -1.56 -18.59 -12.28
CA ARG A 77 -1.31 -19.70 -13.19
C ARG A 77 -2.36 -20.78 -13.04
N LYS A 78 -2.43 -21.68 -13.96
CA LYS A 78 -3.46 -22.72 -14.08
C LYS A 78 -3.82 -23.40 -12.76
N HIS A 79 -2.82 -23.73 -11.96
CA HIS A 79 -3.03 -24.39 -10.67
C HIS A 79 -3.70 -23.49 -9.62
N ALA A 80 -3.46 -22.18 -9.66
CA ALA A 80 -4.05 -21.22 -8.73
C ALA A 80 -5.45 -20.72 -9.14
N ILE A 81 -5.82 -20.84 -10.42
CA ILE A 81 -7.09 -20.31 -10.96
C ILE A 81 -8.32 -20.81 -10.20
N PRO A 82 -8.49 -22.13 -9.93
CA PRO A 82 -9.66 -22.62 -9.21
C PRO A 82 -9.79 -22.02 -7.80
N SER A 83 -8.68 -21.92 -7.08
CA SER A 83 -8.64 -21.35 -5.73
C SER A 83 -8.96 -19.85 -5.74
N PHE A 84 -8.43 -19.11 -6.73
CA PHE A 84 -8.73 -17.69 -6.89
C PHE A 84 -10.23 -17.45 -7.18
N VAL A 85 -10.82 -18.17 -8.12
CA VAL A 85 -12.25 -18.05 -8.44
C VAL A 85 -13.12 -18.44 -7.25
N ASN A 86 -12.76 -19.50 -6.53
CA ASN A 86 -13.45 -19.90 -5.30
C ASN A 86 -13.38 -18.80 -4.23
N TYR A 87 -12.22 -18.16 -4.08
CA TYR A 87 -12.08 -17.05 -3.15
C TYR A 87 -12.99 -15.88 -3.52
N LEU A 88 -12.97 -15.46 -4.77
CA LEU A 88 -13.84 -14.37 -5.25
C LEU A 88 -15.31 -14.68 -4.96
N ASN A 89 -15.74 -15.91 -5.25
CA ASN A 89 -17.14 -16.28 -5.09
C ASN A 89 -17.60 -16.25 -3.63
N ASN A 90 -16.78 -16.72 -2.71
CA ASN A 90 -17.18 -16.98 -1.33
C ASN A 90 -16.80 -15.88 -0.33
N TYR A 91 -15.76 -15.10 -0.61
CA TYR A 91 -15.18 -14.15 0.37
C TYR A 91 -15.25 -12.69 -0.05
N ILE A 92 -15.47 -12.39 -1.34
CA ILE A 92 -15.58 -11.01 -1.79
C ILE A 92 -17.04 -10.58 -1.78
N ASP A 93 -17.33 -9.48 -1.09
CA ASP A 93 -18.63 -8.85 -1.06
C ASP A 93 -18.75 -7.78 -2.17
N TYR A 94 -19.89 -7.74 -2.86
CA TYR A 94 -20.19 -6.69 -3.84
C TYR A 94 -20.42 -5.33 -3.19
N ASP A 95 -20.81 -5.31 -1.92
CA ASP A 95 -21.21 -4.11 -1.19
C ASP A 95 -20.15 -3.60 -0.19
N SER A 96 -18.86 -3.96 -0.41
CA SER A 96 -17.76 -3.42 0.40
C SER A 96 -17.84 -1.91 0.48
N LYS A 97 -17.94 -1.38 1.71
CA LYS A 97 -18.29 0.03 1.97
C LYS A 97 -17.07 0.94 2.03
N SER A 98 -15.88 0.39 2.26
CA SER A 98 -14.65 1.16 2.38
C SER A 98 -13.51 0.57 1.58
N LEU A 99 -12.53 1.41 1.20
CA LEU A 99 -11.29 0.95 0.59
C LEU A 99 -10.52 0.01 1.52
N PHE A 100 -10.62 0.24 2.83
CA PHE A 100 -9.99 -0.61 3.84
C PHE A 100 -10.53 -2.04 3.80
N ASP A 101 -11.86 -2.21 3.70
CA ASP A 101 -12.47 -3.55 3.62
C ASP A 101 -11.99 -4.29 2.37
N VAL A 102 -11.84 -3.57 1.25
CA VAL A 102 -11.35 -4.17 -0.01
C VAL A 102 -9.89 -4.59 0.11
N VAL A 103 -9.02 -3.76 0.68
CA VAL A 103 -7.61 -4.11 0.90
C VAL A 103 -7.50 -5.30 1.86
N ALA A 104 -8.25 -5.27 2.97
CA ALA A 104 -8.24 -6.34 3.95
C ALA A 104 -8.74 -7.68 3.36
N GLN A 105 -9.80 -7.64 2.57
CA GLN A 105 -10.38 -8.85 1.97
C GLN A 105 -9.60 -9.28 0.72
N PHE A 106 -9.32 -8.37 -0.19
CA PHE A 106 -8.82 -8.71 -1.51
C PHE A 106 -7.29 -8.74 -1.63
N GLU A 107 -6.55 -7.93 -0.89
CA GLU A 107 -5.09 -8.02 -0.91
C GLU A 107 -4.58 -8.99 0.17
N ILE A 108 -4.89 -8.69 1.43
CA ILE A 108 -4.37 -9.45 2.57
C ILE A 108 -5.06 -10.81 2.70
N GLY A 109 -6.39 -10.82 2.67
CA GLY A 109 -7.19 -12.03 2.83
C GLY A 109 -7.02 -13.03 1.69
N LEU A 110 -6.97 -12.55 0.44
CA LEU A 110 -6.70 -13.40 -0.72
C LEU A 110 -5.32 -14.03 -0.62
N PHE A 111 -4.31 -13.24 -0.29
CA PHE A 111 -2.94 -13.74 -0.16
C PHE A 111 -2.83 -14.79 0.95
N ASP A 112 -3.42 -14.54 2.11
CA ASP A 112 -3.45 -15.49 3.23
C ASP A 112 -4.16 -16.78 2.84
N TYR A 113 -5.31 -16.67 2.20
CA TYR A 113 -6.07 -17.83 1.71
C TYR A 113 -5.25 -18.68 0.74
N LEU A 114 -4.65 -18.06 -0.29
CA LEU A 114 -3.90 -18.79 -1.30
C LEU A 114 -2.64 -19.45 -0.72
N THR A 115 -1.92 -18.74 0.14
CA THR A 115 -0.63 -19.24 0.66
C THR A 115 -0.78 -20.17 1.86
N ARG A 116 -1.63 -19.84 2.84
CA ARG A 116 -1.73 -20.61 4.08
C ARG A 116 -2.79 -21.69 4.04
N GLN A 117 -3.94 -21.44 3.39
CA GLN A 117 -5.01 -22.44 3.36
C GLN A 117 -4.88 -23.37 2.15
N MET A 118 -4.53 -22.81 0.97
CA MET A 118 -4.39 -23.58 -0.26
C MET A 118 -2.95 -24.05 -0.54
N HIS A 119 -1.98 -23.62 0.28
CA HIS A 119 -0.54 -23.96 0.18
C HIS A 119 0.08 -23.65 -1.20
N LEU A 120 -0.42 -22.62 -1.88
CA LEU A 120 0.09 -22.20 -3.17
C LEU A 120 1.37 -21.37 -3.00
N SER A 121 2.29 -21.58 -3.91
CA SER A 121 3.55 -20.82 -4.00
C SER A 121 3.37 -19.50 -4.73
N TYR A 122 4.14 -18.50 -4.33
CA TYR A 122 4.09 -17.18 -4.97
C TYR A 122 5.47 -16.61 -5.24
N ASP A 123 5.56 -15.65 -6.16
CA ASP A 123 6.72 -14.79 -6.33
C ASP A 123 6.30 -13.33 -6.60
N ILE A 124 7.25 -12.41 -6.48
CA ILE A 124 7.09 -10.99 -6.74
C ILE A 124 8.13 -10.58 -7.76
N TYR A 125 7.70 -9.95 -8.85
CA TYR A 125 8.61 -9.53 -9.92
C TYR A 125 9.65 -8.53 -9.40
N ALA A 126 9.19 -7.41 -8.85
CA ALA A 126 10.03 -6.37 -8.27
C ALA A 126 10.02 -6.47 -6.73
N LYS A 127 11.04 -7.12 -6.16
CA LYS A 127 11.17 -7.28 -4.70
C LYS A 127 11.68 -5.99 -4.07
N SER A 128 10.75 -5.11 -3.73
CA SER A 128 11.05 -3.84 -3.07
C SER A 128 10.87 -3.98 -1.55
N HIS A 129 11.94 -4.32 -0.85
CA HIS A 129 11.94 -4.37 0.61
C HIS A 129 12.30 -3.03 1.27
N THR A 130 12.89 -2.11 0.51
CA THR A 130 13.55 -0.92 1.05
C THR A 130 12.90 0.39 0.58
N TYR A 131 12.17 0.35 -0.54
CA TYR A 131 11.60 1.55 -1.14
C TYR A 131 10.09 1.49 -1.13
N ASP A 132 9.48 2.49 -0.53
CA ASP A 132 8.06 2.71 -0.68
C ASP A 132 7.79 3.22 -2.10
N ILE A 133 7.00 2.45 -2.84
CA ILE A 133 6.65 2.76 -4.24
C ILE A 133 5.81 4.03 -4.39
N TYR A 134 5.24 4.52 -3.31
CA TYR A 134 4.45 5.75 -3.30
C TYR A 134 5.29 6.98 -2.98
N THR A 135 6.21 6.89 -2.04
CA THR A 135 7.01 8.03 -1.57
C THR A 135 8.33 8.18 -2.29
N TYR A 136 8.90 7.08 -2.80
CA TYR A 136 10.18 7.07 -3.50
C TYR A 136 10.19 6.18 -4.75
N PRO A 137 9.31 6.45 -5.73
CA PRO A 137 9.12 5.60 -6.91
C PRO A 137 10.40 5.43 -7.75
N ILE A 138 11.24 6.46 -7.86
CA ILE A 138 12.52 6.37 -8.59
C ILE A 138 13.45 5.29 -8.00
N GLY A 139 13.48 5.14 -6.68
CA GLY A 139 14.26 4.10 -6.02
C GLY A 139 13.73 2.70 -6.34
N ALA A 140 12.42 2.53 -6.35
CA ALA A 140 11.78 1.27 -6.71
C ALA A 140 12.05 0.89 -8.18
N ILE A 141 12.00 1.86 -9.09
CA ILE A 141 12.30 1.64 -10.52
C ILE A 141 13.77 1.27 -10.72
N LYS A 142 14.70 2.07 -10.19
CA LYS A 142 16.14 1.89 -10.41
C LYS A 142 16.71 0.65 -9.75
N ASN A 143 16.30 0.38 -8.51
CA ASN A 143 16.98 -0.60 -7.67
C ASN A 143 16.22 -1.93 -7.54
N CYS A 144 14.90 -1.90 -7.80
CA CYS A 144 14.04 -3.09 -7.67
C CYS A 144 13.44 -3.54 -8.99
N ASN A 145 13.79 -2.89 -10.10
CA ASN A 145 13.25 -3.18 -11.43
C ASN A 145 11.72 -3.04 -11.52
N LEU A 146 11.11 -2.21 -10.67
CA LEU A 146 9.68 -1.93 -10.74
C LEU A 146 9.37 -1.11 -12.00
N GLN A 147 8.58 -1.66 -12.89
CA GLN A 147 8.33 -1.07 -14.22
C GLN A 147 7.06 -0.22 -14.28
N ILE A 148 6.66 0.33 -13.15
CA ILE A 148 5.47 1.18 -13.04
C ILE A 148 5.68 2.31 -12.02
N ILE A 149 4.86 3.36 -12.11
CA ILE A 149 4.67 4.36 -11.06
C ILE A 149 3.20 4.45 -10.69
N LYS A 150 2.89 4.50 -9.41
CA LYS A 150 1.50 4.60 -8.96
C LYS A 150 0.94 5.99 -9.23
N ARG A 151 -0.25 6.05 -9.83
CA ARG A 151 -0.96 7.34 -10.08
C ARG A 151 -1.17 8.11 -8.78
N LYS A 152 -1.42 7.41 -7.68
CA LYS A 152 -1.57 7.99 -6.34
C LYS A 152 -0.36 8.84 -5.91
N SER A 153 0.85 8.54 -6.37
CA SER A 153 2.05 9.34 -6.09
C SER A 153 1.89 10.81 -6.55
N PHE A 154 1.04 11.07 -7.52
CA PHE A 154 0.79 12.41 -8.06
C PHE A 154 -0.40 13.13 -7.42
N TYR A 155 -1.34 12.40 -6.81
CA TYR A 155 -2.60 12.97 -6.30
C TYR A 155 -2.61 13.24 -4.80
N ASP A 156 -2.02 12.36 -4.02
CA ASP A 156 -2.18 12.36 -2.56
C ASP A 156 -1.09 13.13 -1.82
N ASN A 157 -0.24 13.86 -2.54
CA ASN A 157 0.91 14.53 -1.93
C ASN A 157 1.80 13.59 -1.08
N THR A 158 1.80 12.31 -1.39
CA THR A 158 2.63 11.30 -0.71
C THR A 158 4.06 11.37 -1.19
N THR A 159 4.29 11.85 -2.41
CA THR A 159 5.61 11.98 -3.02
C THR A 159 6.01 13.45 -3.15
N ASN A 160 7.25 13.75 -2.82
CA ASN A 160 7.82 15.07 -3.03
C ASN A 160 7.88 15.41 -4.54
N GLU A 161 7.53 16.64 -4.92
CA GLU A 161 7.51 17.09 -6.33
C GLU A 161 8.87 16.92 -7.03
N THR A 162 9.97 17.15 -6.32
CA THR A 162 11.32 16.93 -6.87
C THR A 162 11.53 15.46 -7.20
N VAL A 163 11.13 14.55 -6.31
CA VAL A 163 11.22 13.11 -6.54
C VAL A 163 10.38 12.69 -7.74
N LEU A 164 9.18 13.27 -7.92
CA LEU A 164 8.34 13.00 -9.09
C LEU A 164 9.00 13.48 -10.39
N LYS A 165 9.56 14.70 -10.41
CA LYS A 165 10.28 15.25 -11.56
C LYS A 165 11.50 14.40 -11.92
N ASP A 166 12.28 13.99 -10.93
CA ASP A 166 13.43 13.11 -11.12
C ASP A 166 13.01 11.74 -11.66
N THR A 167 11.88 11.23 -11.17
CA THR A 167 11.31 9.95 -11.64
C THR A 167 10.87 10.05 -13.10
N ILE A 168 10.15 11.11 -13.46
CA ILE A 168 9.71 11.36 -14.85
C ILE A 168 10.91 11.52 -15.78
N SER A 169 11.92 12.32 -15.38
CA SER A 169 13.14 12.49 -16.17
C SER A 169 13.85 11.16 -16.38
N PHE A 170 13.96 10.35 -15.32
CA PHE A 170 14.58 9.03 -15.43
C PHE A 170 13.83 8.12 -16.41
N ILE A 171 12.48 8.06 -16.35
CA ILE A 171 11.67 7.26 -17.27
C ILE A 171 11.87 7.75 -18.71
N ARG A 172 11.83 9.06 -18.94
CA ARG A 172 12.04 9.67 -20.26
C ARG A 172 13.40 9.31 -20.86
N ASP A 173 14.44 9.36 -20.03
CA ASP A 173 15.82 9.18 -20.50
C ASP A 173 16.21 7.71 -20.69
N ASN A 174 15.45 6.77 -20.10
CA ASN A 174 15.83 5.36 -20.08
C ASN A 174 14.77 4.40 -20.65
N THR A 175 13.64 4.91 -21.14
CA THR A 175 12.56 4.08 -21.70
C THR A 175 11.87 4.80 -22.86
N ASP A 176 11.14 4.05 -23.67
CA ASP A 176 10.30 4.60 -24.76
C ASP A 176 8.87 4.94 -24.27
N TYR A 177 8.63 4.95 -22.97
CA TYR A 177 7.31 5.24 -22.42
C TYR A 177 6.91 6.70 -22.68
N PRO A 178 5.68 6.97 -23.16
CA PRO A 178 5.24 8.33 -23.49
C PRO A 178 4.94 9.14 -22.21
N VAL A 179 5.98 9.63 -21.55
CA VAL A 179 5.89 10.35 -20.26
C VAL A 179 5.02 11.61 -20.32
N ASP A 180 4.81 12.17 -21.51
CA ASP A 180 3.96 13.36 -21.67
C ASP A 180 2.53 13.10 -21.23
N MET A 181 2.03 11.88 -21.37
CA MET A 181 0.73 11.48 -20.82
C MET A 181 0.67 11.64 -19.29
N ILE A 182 1.75 11.33 -18.58
CA ILE A 182 1.84 11.52 -17.13
C ILE A 182 1.84 13.00 -16.78
N ILE A 183 2.63 13.78 -17.53
CA ILE A 183 2.78 15.22 -17.31
C ILE A 183 1.47 15.95 -17.58
N ASP A 184 0.79 15.62 -18.68
CA ASP A 184 -0.50 16.21 -19.03
C ASP A 184 -1.55 15.94 -17.94
N GLU A 185 -1.66 14.71 -17.50
CA GLU A 185 -2.57 14.38 -16.40
C GLU A 185 -2.16 15.08 -15.09
N TRP A 186 -0.88 15.09 -14.75
CA TRP A 186 -0.38 15.78 -13.56
C TRP A 186 -0.68 17.28 -13.57
N ASN A 187 -0.55 17.92 -14.74
CA ASN A 187 -0.86 19.35 -14.92
C ASN A 187 -2.37 19.65 -14.78
N THR A 188 -3.24 18.68 -14.98
CA THR A 188 -4.70 18.85 -14.79
C THR A 188 -5.12 18.75 -13.31
N ILE A 189 -4.25 18.23 -12.45
CA ILE A 189 -4.52 18.13 -11.01
C ILE A 189 -4.55 19.54 -10.42
N ASP A 190 -5.62 19.88 -9.71
CA ASP A 190 -5.80 21.21 -9.13
C ASP A 190 -4.58 21.60 -8.27
N THR A 191 -3.86 22.63 -8.69
CA THR A 191 -2.66 23.16 -8.03
C THR A 191 -2.88 23.61 -6.58
N LYS A 192 -4.14 23.76 -6.13
CA LYS A 192 -4.47 24.00 -4.71
C LYS A 192 -4.10 22.82 -3.82
N VAL A 193 -4.14 21.59 -4.35
CA VAL A 193 -3.69 20.38 -3.65
C VAL A 193 -2.16 20.34 -3.59
N GLN A 194 -1.46 20.87 -4.60
CA GLN A 194 0.00 20.82 -4.71
C GLN A 194 0.75 21.85 -3.82
N LYS A 195 0.14 23.00 -3.50
CA LYS A 195 0.82 24.15 -2.84
C LYS A 195 1.19 23.93 -1.36
N ASN A 196 0.90 22.80 -0.80
CA ASN A 196 1.08 22.57 0.64
C ASN A 196 2.13 21.50 1.00
N ILE A 197 3.02 21.14 0.08
CA ILE A 197 4.02 20.09 0.29
C ILE A 197 5.40 20.70 0.56
N ASN A 198 5.57 21.29 1.73
CA ASN A 198 6.90 21.52 2.31
C ASN A 198 7.09 20.70 3.60
N MET A 199 6.58 19.47 3.62
CA MET A 199 6.90 18.55 4.70
C MET A 199 7.71 17.38 4.13
N THR A 200 8.97 17.36 4.47
CA THR A 200 9.83 16.19 4.29
C THR A 200 9.22 15.04 5.09
N VAL A 201 8.77 14.00 4.39
CA VAL A 201 8.47 12.73 5.05
C VAL A 201 9.79 12.25 5.65
N PRO A 202 9.86 11.98 6.95
CA PRO A 202 11.10 11.57 7.60
C PRO A 202 11.60 10.26 6.98
N SER A 203 12.92 10.14 6.87
CA SER A 203 13.53 8.89 6.40
C SER A 203 13.26 7.75 7.40
N TYR A 204 13.39 6.51 6.94
CA TYR A 204 13.33 5.33 7.80
C TYR A 204 14.27 5.47 9.03
N GLU A 205 15.51 5.92 8.81
CA GLU A 205 16.48 6.11 9.89
C GLU A 205 16.04 7.18 10.89
N THR A 206 15.44 8.27 10.43
CA THR A 206 14.89 9.30 11.32
C THR A 206 13.79 8.75 12.23
N VAL A 207 12.86 7.95 11.69
CA VAL A 207 11.81 7.33 12.50
C VAL A 207 12.38 6.28 13.44
N ARG A 208 13.37 5.52 12.99
CA ARG A 208 14.08 4.55 13.81
C ARG A 208 14.80 5.21 14.99
N GLU A 209 15.57 6.24 14.73
CA GLU A 209 16.28 7.01 15.79
C GLU A 209 15.29 7.59 16.80
N PHE A 210 14.18 8.16 16.32
CA PHE A 210 13.12 8.67 17.18
C PHE A 210 12.55 7.56 18.07
N SER A 211 12.23 6.41 17.53
CA SER A 211 11.61 5.29 18.24
C SER A 211 12.56 4.58 19.21
N LEU A 212 13.87 4.65 18.99
CA LEU A 212 14.89 4.09 19.88
C LEU A 212 15.34 5.09 20.96
N GLY A 213 15.24 6.38 20.69
CA GLY A 213 15.75 7.44 21.54
C GLY A 213 14.86 7.80 22.73
N LYS A 214 13.54 7.58 22.63
CA LYS A 214 12.55 8.06 23.62
C LYS A 214 11.31 7.19 23.66
N ASP A 215 10.56 7.28 24.75
CA ASP A 215 9.22 6.69 24.85
C ASP A 215 8.29 7.41 23.86
N PHE A 216 7.48 6.66 23.11
CA PHE A 216 6.66 7.23 22.07
C PHE A 216 5.30 6.53 21.92
N TYR A 217 4.37 7.29 21.37
CA TYR A 217 3.05 6.83 20.95
C TYR A 217 2.91 6.89 19.43
N ILE A 218 1.95 6.18 18.89
CA ILE A 218 1.55 6.29 17.47
C ILE A 218 0.15 6.88 17.42
N TYR A 219 -0.01 8.04 16.76
CA TYR A 219 -1.32 8.67 16.56
C TYR A 219 -1.96 8.17 15.28
N GLY A 220 -3.14 7.58 15.41
CA GLY A 220 -3.94 7.00 14.35
C GLY A 220 -4.18 5.49 14.54
N ASN A 221 -5.18 4.99 13.85
CA ASN A 221 -5.59 3.57 13.86
C ASN A 221 -5.72 2.97 12.46
N GLY A 222 -5.29 3.70 11.44
CA GLY A 222 -5.30 3.24 10.04
C GLY A 222 -4.09 2.41 9.67
N ILE A 223 -4.03 1.99 8.40
CA ILE A 223 -2.95 1.16 7.84
C ILE A 223 -1.56 1.76 8.12
N ALA A 224 -1.44 3.09 8.03
CA ALA A 224 -0.20 3.79 8.29
C ALA A 224 0.29 3.59 9.74
N ALA A 225 -0.59 3.77 10.72
CA ALA A 225 -0.28 3.54 12.13
C ALA A 225 0.14 2.08 12.38
N MET A 226 -0.57 1.17 11.74
CA MET A 226 -0.26 -0.26 11.81
C MET A 226 1.13 -0.57 11.29
N ASN A 227 1.49 -0.06 10.10
CA ASN A 227 2.81 -0.25 9.51
C ASN A 227 3.92 0.30 10.42
N ILE A 228 3.73 1.50 10.98
CA ILE A 228 4.69 2.10 11.92
C ILE A 228 4.85 1.23 13.17
N TYR A 229 3.76 0.74 13.74
CA TYR A 229 3.81 -0.17 14.88
C TYR A 229 4.59 -1.44 14.58
N TRP A 230 4.34 -2.07 13.44
CA TRP A 230 5.03 -3.30 13.07
C TRP A 230 6.52 -3.13 12.84
N ILE A 231 6.93 -1.99 12.29
CA ILE A 231 8.34 -1.72 11.98
C ILE A 231 9.08 -1.21 13.22
N PHE A 232 8.47 -0.32 14.00
CA PHE A 232 9.15 0.44 15.05
C PHE A 232 8.58 0.22 16.46
N GLY A 233 7.34 -0.19 16.60
CA GLY A 233 6.65 -0.34 17.88
C GLY A 233 6.64 -1.76 18.42
N ARG A 234 6.52 -2.76 17.55
CA ARG A 234 6.48 -4.16 17.98
C ARG A 234 7.80 -4.58 18.62
N ASN A 235 7.72 -5.18 19.81
CA ASN A 235 8.88 -5.56 20.61
C ASN A 235 9.79 -4.38 21.02
N ASN A 236 9.35 -3.14 20.85
CA ASN A 236 10.06 -1.97 21.32
C ASN A 236 9.52 -1.56 22.70
N PRO A 237 10.31 -1.65 23.79
CA PRO A 237 9.85 -1.32 25.14
C PRO A 237 9.53 0.16 25.33
N ARG A 238 9.93 1.00 24.38
CA ARG A 238 9.64 2.44 24.37
C ARG A 238 8.29 2.79 23.72
N PHE A 239 7.66 1.86 23.00
CA PHE A 239 6.31 2.05 22.51
C PHE A 239 5.31 1.95 23.65
N LYS A 240 4.46 2.98 23.81
CA LYS A 240 3.52 3.09 24.94
C LYS A 240 2.06 2.84 24.55
N GLY A 241 1.73 2.91 23.27
CA GLY A 241 0.38 2.66 22.80
C GLY A 241 -0.02 3.53 21.62
N PHE A 242 -1.26 3.36 21.23
CA PHE A 242 -1.88 4.15 20.18
C PHE A 242 -2.68 5.31 20.75
N ILE A 243 -2.75 6.40 20.03
CA ILE A 243 -3.65 7.52 20.31
C ILE A 243 -4.63 7.65 19.16
N VAL A 244 -5.90 7.84 19.46
CA VAL A 244 -6.94 8.11 18.46
C VAL A 244 -7.73 9.36 18.84
N SER A 245 -8.34 10.02 17.87
CA SER A 245 -9.28 11.10 18.15
C SER A 245 -10.47 10.58 18.96
N ASP A 246 -11.01 11.39 19.86
CA ASP A 246 -12.05 10.97 20.81
C ASP A 246 -13.27 10.36 20.13
N GLU A 247 -13.62 10.85 18.93
CA GLU A 247 -14.71 10.30 18.11
C GLU A 247 -14.50 8.85 17.65
N PHE A 248 -13.26 8.38 17.60
CA PHE A 248 -12.91 7.02 17.23
C PHE A 248 -12.52 6.14 18.43
N PHE A 249 -12.46 6.72 19.62
CA PHE A 249 -12.16 6.00 20.86
C PHE A 249 -13.38 5.21 21.36
N LYS A 250 -13.11 4.03 21.90
CA LYS A 250 -14.06 3.20 22.66
C LYS A 250 -13.32 2.57 23.82
N ASP A 251 -13.96 2.44 24.96
CA ASP A 251 -13.32 1.97 26.21
C ASP A 251 -12.67 0.57 26.11
N ASP A 252 -13.14 -0.25 25.18
CA ASP A 252 -12.64 -1.61 24.91
C ASP A 252 -11.75 -1.68 23.66
N LEU A 253 -11.38 -0.54 23.07
CA LEU A 253 -10.57 -0.50 21.86
C LEU A 253 -9.14 -0.98 22.15
N ILE A 254 -8.77 -2.08 21.52
CA ILE A 254 -7.41 -2.64 21.56
C ILE A 254 -6.90 -2.76 20.12
N ILE A 255 -5.68 -2.27 19.87
CA ILE A 255 -5.03 -2.41 18.58
C ILE A 255 -3.79 -3.32 18.75
N PHE A 256 -3.80 -4.50 18.16
CA PHE A 256 -2.74 -5.51 18.26
C PHE A 256 -2.37 -5.90 19.71
N GLY A 257 -3.34 -5.92 20.62
CA GLY A 257 -3.11 -6.20 22.04
C GLY A 257 -2.45 -5.03 22.79
N GLN A 258 -2.38 -3.86 22.18
CA GLN A 258 -1.79 -2.66 22.78
C GLN A 258 -2.88 -1.69 23.23
N SER A 259 -2.58 -0.94 24.28
CA SER A 259 -3.44 0.12 24.82
C SER A 259 -3.71 1.20 23.78
N VAL A 260 -4.94 1.69 23.77
CA VAL A 260 -5.38 2.83 22.96
C VAL A 260 -5.88 3.90 23.89
N TYR A 261 -5.53 5.14 23.62
CA TYR A 261 -5.87 6.31 24.42
C TYR A 261 -6.66 7.33 23.60
N PRO A 262 -7.68 7.96 24.15
CA PRO A 262 -8.32 9.10 23.48
C PRO A 262 -7.39 10.32 23.51
N SER A 263 -7.46 11.13 22.47
CA SER A 263 -6.59 12.31 22.34
C SER A 263 -6.79 13.32 23.49
N SER A 264 -7.98 13.42 24.04
CA SER A 264 -8.30 14.34 25.17
C SER A 264 -7.63 13.95 26.49
N GLU A 265 -7.26 12.67 26.69
CA GLU A 265 -6.63 12.21 27.92
C GLU A 265 -5.11 12.27 27.87
N ILE A 266 -4.55 12.57 26.71
CA ILE A 266 -3.09 12.61 26.50
C ILE A 266 -2.59 14.03 26.64
N GLY A 267 -1.65 14.23 27.57
CA GLY A 267 -0.97 15.53 27.73
C GLY A 267 0.05 15.79 26.61
N ASP A 268 0.46 17.05 26.49
CA ASP A 268 1.40 17.48 25.45
C ASP A 268 2.88 17.07 25.72
N ASP A 269 3.22 16.66 26.95
CA ASP A 269 4.58 16.25 27.32
C ASP A 269 4.92 14.80 26.90
N ILE A 270 4.58 14.46 25.66
CA ILE A 270 4.84 13.15 25.05
C ILE A 270 5.52 13.29 23.70
N SER A 271 6.12 12.18 23.26
CA SER A 271 6.65 12.05 21.89
C SER A 271 5.73 11.20 21.04
N VAL A 272 5.40 11.67 19.84
CA VAL A 272 4.35 11.06 19.00
C VAL A 272 4.81 10.88 17.55
N ILE A 273 4.57 9.70 17.00
CA ILE A 273 4.65 9.47 15.56
C ILE A 273 3.24 9.61 14.98
N ILE A 274 3.01 10.64 14.18
CA ILE A 274 1.71 10.99 13.64
C ILE A 274 1.54 10.33 12.27
N SER A 275 0.54 9.46 12.15
CA SER A 275 0.22 8.69 10.96
C SER A 275 -1.02 9.20 10.21
N LEU A 276 -1.38 10.44 10.40
CA LEU A 276 -2.56 11.05 9.80
C LEU A 276 -2.23 11.73 8.47
N ILE A 277 -3.16 11.65 7.53
CA ILE A 277 -3.14 12.46 6.30
C ILE A 277 -3.33 13.94 6.64
N LYS A 278 -2.89 14.82 5.74
CA LYS A 278 -2.71 16.25 5.99
C LYS A 278 -3.87 17.00 6.65
N PRO A 279 -5.14 16.92 6.24
CA PRO A 279 -6.21 17.71 6.87
C PRO A 279 -6.31 17.41 8.36
N HIS A 280 -6.41 16.14 8.72
CA HIS A 280 -6.55 15.68 10.10
C HIS A 280 -5.30 15.95 10.94
N ARG A 281 -4.12 15.84 10.33
CA ARG A 281 -2.84 16.17 10.98
C ARG A 281 -2.75 17.65 11.32
N THR A 282 -3.14 18.54 10.42
CA THR A 282 -3.12 19.98 10.68
C THR A 282 -4.05 20.34 11.83
N GLU A 283 -5.26 19.78 11.85
CA GLU A 283 -6.22 19.97 12.94
C GLU A 283 -5.68 19.46 14.28
N LEU A 284 -5.06 18.27 14.28
CA LEU A 284 -4.41 17.71 15.46
C LEU A 284 -3.32 18.63 16.03
N LEU A 285 -2.41 19.10 15.18
CA LEU A 285 -1.31 19.98 15.60
C LEU A 285 -1.76 21.39 16.00
N MET A 286 -2.96 21.81 15.61
CA MET A 286 -3.59 23.02 16.14
C MET A 286 -4.18 22.84 17.54
N ARG A 287 -4.56 21.61 17.90
CA ARG A 287 -5.16 21.30 19.21
C ARG A 287 -4.11 20.88 20.26
N HIS A 288 -2.99 20.31 19.82
CA HIS A 288 -1.95 19.76 20.69
C HIS A 288 -0.60 20.36 20.37
N ASN A 289 0.18 20.64 21.40
CA ASN A 289 1.56 21.11 21.31
C ASN A 289 2.51 20.02 21.84
N PHE A 290 2.53 18.87 21.14
CA PHE A 290 3.36 17.75 21.56
C PHE A 290 4.82 18.15 21.74
N LYS A 291 5.46 17.65 22.77
CA LYS A 291 6.88 17.90 23.08
C LYS A 291 7.78 17.59 21.90
N ASP A 292 7.57 16.43 21.30
CA ASP A 292 8.27 15.98 20.11
C ASP A 292 7.31 15.21 19.19
N TYR A 293 7.37 15.44 17.89
CA TYR A 293 6.60 14.65 16.96
C TYR A 293 7.30 14.44 15.62
N LEU A 294 6.95 13.32 14.96
CA LEU A 294 7.28 13.05 13.57
C LEU A 294 5.99 12.79 12.78
N CYS A 295 5.82 13.47 11.66
CA CYS A 295 4.73 13.20 10.74
C CYS A 295 5.23 12.29 9.61
N VAL A 296 4.66 11.09 9.51
CA VAL A 296 5.13 10.06 8.58
C VAL A 296 4.25 9.90 7.34
N TYR A 297 3.23 10.77 7.18
CA TYR A 297 2.34 10.83 6.01
C TYR A 297 1.95 12.27 5.69
#